data_71a3120e5ac136d4b173b6263ccc8366
#
_entry.id   71a3120e5ac136d4b173b6263ccc8366
#
_cell.length_a   1.000
_cell.length_b   1.000
_cell.length_c   1.000
_cell.angle_alpha   90.00
_cell.angle_beta   90.00
_cell.angle_gamma   90.00
#
_symmetry.space_group_name_H-M   'P 1'
#
loop_
_entity.id
_entity.type
_entity.pdbx_description
1 polymer ?
#
loop_
_entity_poly.entity_id
_entity_poly.type
_entity_poly.pdbx_seq_one_letter_code
_entity_poly.pdbx_strand_id
1 'polypeptide(L)'
;MNKRLVEQILKNPLDRLWTVQGFGKIATNITSNARLHIWDRILVNPEVPAIHSHASDFQSIVLAGCMRNLKFSEAHAGDAYNKILALEGQEITRVFLQESPIEIYREGAQYKQDAEEVHWSLPDDGTITFVVWDYDVQPKPMKVYWRGHSPWQDAKPRRATNDEIGRVSVRALDLWF
;
A
#
# COMPACT_ATOMS: atom_id res chain seq x y z
N MET A 1 -0.30 17.89 -2.14
CA MET A 1 0.53 17.87 -3.37
C MET A 1 -0.20 18.57 -4.50
N ASN A 2 0.51 19.32 -5.37
CA ASN A 2 -0.09 20.08 -6.47
C ASN A 2 -0.35 19.14 -7.69
N LYS A 3 -1.54 19.20 -8.29
CA LYS A 3 -1.95 18.43 -9.48
C LYS A 3 -0.92 18.53 -10.62
N ARG A 4 -0.41 19.74 -10.89
CA ARG A 4 0.61 19.99 -11.92
C ARG A 4 1.91 19.22 -11.71
N LEU A 5 2.35 19.08 -10.46
CA LEU A 5 3.56 18.30 -10.14
C LEU A 5 3.35 16.82 -10.42
N VAL A 6 2.19 16.29 -10.05
CA VAL A 6 1.85 14.88 -10.33
C VAL A 6 1.79 14.63 -11.84
N GLU A 7 1.16 15.53 -12.59
CA GLU A 7 1.13 15.45 -14.06
C GLU A 7 2.53 15.42 -14.67
N GLN A 8 3.43 16.29 -14.20
CA GLN A 8 4.83 16.29 -14.67
C GLN A 8 5.55 14.97 -14.37
N ILE A 9 5.32 14.40 -13.17
CA ILE A 9 5.89 13.09 -12.79
C ILE A 9 5.36 11.98 -13.70
N LEU A 10 4.06 11.98 -13.98
CA LEU A 10 3.43 10.95 -14.82
C LEU A 10 3.77 11.08 -16.31
N LYS A 11 4.03 12.29 -16.80
CA LYS A 11 4.48 12.54 -18.19
C LYS A 11 5.95 12.15 -18.41
N ASN A 12 6.78 12.21 -17.37
CA ASN A 12 8.19 11.86 -17.40
C ASN A 12 8.53 10.84 -16.32
N PRO A 13 7.86 9.67 -16.31
CA PRO A 13 7.94 8.77 -15.16
C PRO A 13 9.31 8.09 -15.03
N LEU A 14 10.07 7.99 -16.13
CA LEU A 14 11.41 7.35 -16.13
C LEU A 14 12.51 8.22 -15.49
N ASP A 15 12.23 9.50 -15.24
CA ASP A 15 13.15 10.39 -14.51
C ASP A 15 13.26 10.05 -13.00
N ARG A 16 12.50 9.06 -12.54
CA ARG A 16 12.42 8.65 -11.15
C ARG A 16 12.60 7.16 -10.95
N LEU A 17 13.04 6.79 -9.77
CA LEU A 17 13.05 5.39 -9.34
C LEU A 17 11.66 5.02 -8.81
N TRP A 18 11.13 3.91 -9.34
CA TRP A 18 9.87 3.34 -8.92
C TRP A 18 10.07 1.95 -8.36
N THR A 19 9.32 1.64 -7.31
CA THR A 19 9.28 0.33 -6.69
C THR A 19 7.87 -0.25 -6.78
N VAL A 20 7.76 -1.53 -7.10
CA VAL A 20 6.50 -2.29 -7.06
C VAL A 20 6.39 -2.99 -5.73
N GLN A 21 5.21 -2.90 -5.15
CA GLN A 21 4.77 -3.76 -4.04
C GLN A 21 3.65 -4.65 -4.55
N GLY A 22 3.80 -5.96 -4.39
CA GLY A 22 2.98 -6.98 -5.05
C GLY A 22 1.49 -6.99 -4.73
N PHE A 23 1.02 -6.17 -3.81
CA PHE A 23 -0.42 -5.96 -3.56
C PHE A 23 -1.04 -4.86 -4.46
N GLY A 24 -0.45 -4.61 -5.63
CA GLY A 24 -1.03 -3.74 -6.66
C GLY A 24 -0.58 -2.29 -6.62
N LYS A 25 0.58 -1.99 -6.05
CA LYS A 25 1.08 -0.63 -5.89
C LYS A 25 2.45 -0.44 -6.52
N ILE A 26 2.60 0.67 -7.26
CA ILE A 26 3.90 1.24 -7.63
C ILE A 26 4.11 2.56 -6.88
N ALA A 27 5.31 2.81 -6.42
CA ALA A 27 5.62 3.98 -5.59
C ALA A 27 6.92 4.66 -6.00
N THR A 28 6.95 5.99 -5.91
CA THR A 28 8.18 6.79 -6.03
C THR A 28 8.30 7.79 -4.88
N ASN A 29 9.51 8.02 -4.41
CA ASN A 29 9.77 9.00 -3.37
C ASN A 29 9.67 10.42 -3.95
N ILE A 30 8.96 11.28 -3.25
CA ILE A 30 8.88 12.72 -3.53
C ILE A 30 9.86 13.46 -2.61
N THR A 31 9.89 13.07 -1.33
CA THR A 31 10.88 13.49 -0.33
C THR A 31 11.37 12.28 0.45
N SER A 32 12.19 12.47 1.47
CA SER A 32 12.63 11.39 2.36
C SER A 32 11.48 10.69 3.09
N ASN A 33 10.40 11.42 3.39
CA ASN A 33 9.24 10.91 4.13
C ASN A 33 7.92 10.96 3.36
N ALA A 34 7.93 11.32 2.06
CA ALA A 34 6.71 11.41 1.27
C ALA A 34 6.83 10.62 -0.04
N ARG A 35 5.76 9.92 -0.39
CA ARG A 35 5.68 9.07 -1.58
C ARG A 35 4.43 9.34 -2.39
N LEU A 36 4.57 9.24 -3.70
CA LEU A 36 3.46 9.11 -4.63
C LEU A 36 3.24 7.61 -4.89
N HIS A 37 2.01 7.16 -4.74
CA HIS A 37 1.58 5.81 -5.04
C HIS A 37 0.61 5.84 -6.21
N ILE A 38 0.74 4.89 -7.13
CA ILE A 38 -0.26 4.59 -8.15
C ILE A 38 -0.66 3.13 -7.96
N TRP A 39 -1.96 2.89 -7.96
CA TRP A 39 -2.53 1.59 -7.70
C TRP A 39 -3.11 1.01 -8.99
N ASP A 40 -2.76 -0.24 -9.30
CA ASP A 40 -3.25 -0.93 -10.47
C ASP A 40 -3.19 -2.45 -10.26
N ARG A 41 -4.29 -3.14 -10.56
CA ARG A 41 -4.37 -4.60 -10.41
C ARG A 41 -3.38 -5.36 -11.29
N ILE A 42 -2.87 -4.76 -12.38
CA ILE A 42 -1.83 -5.37 -13.21
C ILE A 42 -0.54 -5.67 -12.42
N LEU A 43 -0.33 -4.97 -11.31
CA LEU A 43 0.83 -5.13 -10.43
C LEU A 43 0.57 -6.12 -9.27
N VAL A 44 -0.65 -6.67 -9.17
CA VAL A 44 -1.00 -7.60 -8.10
C VAL A 44 -0.32 -8.94 -8.32
N ASN A 45 0.48 -9.33 -7.34
CA ASN A 45 0.92 -10.72 -7.20
C ASN A 45 0.03 -11.39 -6.12
N PRO A 46 -0.81 -12.37 -6.49
CA PRO A 46 -1.73 -13.00 -5.54
C PRO A 46 -1.02 -13.74 -4.40
N GLU A 47 0.27 -14.03 -4.57
CA GLU A 47 1.08 -14.66 -3.53
C GLU A 47 1.56 -13.68 -2.45
N VAL A 48 1.49 -12.37 -2.71
CA VAL A 48 1.91 -11.36 -1.74
C VAL A 48 0.79 -11.07 -0.75
N PRO A 49 1.06 -11.21 0.56
CA PRO A 49 0.06 -10.91 1.58
C PRO A 49 -0.40 -9.45 1.52
N ALA A 50 -1.70 -9.25 1.36
CA ALA A 50 -2.29 -7.92 1.25
C ALA A 50 -2.68 -7.33 2.63
N ILE A 51 -2.91 -8.18 3.64
CA ILE A 51 -3.28 -7.77 5.00
C ILE A 51 -2.01 -7.54 5.80
N HIS A 52 -1.80 -6.29 6.22
CA HIS A 52 -0.60 -5.90 6.95
C HIS A 52 -0.81 -4.66 7.83
N SER A 53 0.13 -4.41 8.74
CA SER A 53 0.32 -3.13 9.42
C SER A 53 1.57 -2.42 8.88
N HIS A 54 1.91 -1.27 9.43
CA HIS A 54 3.05 -0.47 9.01
C HIS A 54 4.09 -0.31 10.11
N ALA A 55 5.32 0.06 9.74
CA ALA A 55 6.36 0.36 10.71
C ALA A 55 6.20 1.75 11.34
N SER A 56 5.52 2.67 10.68
CA SER A 56 5.29 4.06 11.13
C SER A 56 3.89 4.50 10.76
N ASP A 57 3.37 5.45 11.52
CA ASP A 57 2.12 6.15 11.19
C ASP A 57 2.27 6.91 9.88
N PHE A 58 1.17 7.09 9.18
CA PHE A 58 1.17 7.95 7.99
C PHE A 58 -0.15 8.69 7.80
N GLN A 59 -0.07 9.77 7.03
CA GLN A 59 -1.21 10.46 6.49
C GLN A 59 -1.24 10.24 4.98
N SER A 60 -2.44 10.03 4.44
CA SER A 60 -2.65 9.84 3.01
C SER A 60 -3.74 10.77 2.51
N ILE A 61 -3.56 11.27 1.28
CA ILE A 61 -4.61 11.94 0.52
C ILE A 61 -4.84 11.18 -0.78
N VAL A 62 -6.10 10.92 -1.12
CA VAL A 62 -6.48 10.39 -2.43
C VAL A 62 -6.49 11.54 -3.43
N LEU A 63 -5.54 11.52 -4.35
CA LEU A 63 -5.40 12.57 -5.36
C LEU A 63 -6.30 12.33 -6.57
N ALA A 64 -6.56 11.05 -6.90
CA ALA A 64 -7.48 10.62 -7.94
C ALA A 64 -8.02 9.23 -7.63
N GLY A 65 -9.22 8.91 -8.08
CA GLY A 65 -9.86 7.61 -7.91
C GLY A 65 -10.51 7.40 -6.55
N CYS A 66 -10.49 6.16 -6.10
CA CYS A 66 -11.12 5.74 -4.86
C CYS A 66 -10.26 4.69 -4.14
N MET A 67 -10.05 4.88 -2.86
CA MET A 67 -9.42 3.94 -1.96
C MET A 67 -10.45 3.38 -0.99
N ARG A 68 -10.50 2.06 -0.85
CA ARG A 68 -11.25 1.39 0.22
C ARG A 68 -10.24 0.72 1.15
N ASN A 69 -10.43 0.90 2.43
CA ASN A 69 -9.65 0.19 3.45
C ASN A 69 -10.57 -0.71 4.27
N LEU A 70 -10.22 -1.98 4.28
CA LEU A 70 -10.81 -2.97 5.17
C LEU A 70 -9.85 -3.14 6.35
N LYS A 71 -10.30 -2.81 7.55
CA LYS A 71 -9.51 -2.93 8.78
C LYS A 71 -9.78 -4.25 9.48
N PHE A 72 -8.80 -4.73 10.22
CA PHE A 72 -8.87 -5.99 10.95
C PHE A 72 -8.42 -5.81 12.39
N SER A 73 -9.03 -6.60 13.28
CA SER A 73 -8.57 -6.79 14.66
C SER A 73 -8.33 -8.26 14.93
N GLU A 74 -7.31 -8.57 15.75
CA GLU A 74 -7.14 -9.93 16.28
C GLU A 74 -8.24 -10.22 17.28
N ALA A 75 -8.85 -11.40 17.19
CA ALA A 75 -9.99 -11.82 17.99
C ALA A 75 -9.83 -13.27 18.50
N HIS A 76 -10.72 -13.70 19.39
CA HIS A 76 -10.74 -15.08 19.87
C HIS A 76 -11.38 -16.07 18.90
N ALA A 77 -12.14 -15.56 17.92
CA ALA A 77 -12.81 -16.36 16.89
C ALA A 77 -12.93 -15.53 15.60
N GLY A 78 -13.07 -16.19 14.47
CA GLY A 78 -13.17 -15.57 13.16
C GLY A 78 -12.42 -16.40 12.11
N ASP A 79 -12.02 -15.77 11.04
CA ASP A 79 -11.20 -16.39 10.01
C ASP A 79 -9.75 -16.57 10.49
N ALA A 80 -9.20 -17.78 10.27
CA ALA A 80 -7.86 -18.12 10.72
C ALA A 80 -6.79 -17.66 9.71
N TYR A 81 -5.78 -16.96 10.21
CA TYR A 81 -4.63 -16.48 9.45
C TYR A 81 -3.32 -16.89 10.13
N ASN A 82 -2.27 -17.01 9.34
CA ASN A 82 -0.89 -17.02 9.83
C ASN A 82 -0.43 -15.58 9.97
N LYS A 83 0.36 -15.29 11.00
CA LYS A 83 0.92 -13.97 11.29
C LYS A 83 2.42 -14.07 11.48
N ILE A 84 3.17 -13.08 10.96
CA ILE A 84 4.59 -12.87 11.23
C ILE A 84 4.86 -11.40 11.59
N LEU A 85 5.89 -11.16 12.41
CA LEU A 85 6.46 -9.85 12.67
C LEU A 85 7.70 -9.66 11.79
N ALA A 86 7.66 -8.72 10.88
CA ALA A 86 8.65 -8.60 9.79
C ALA A 86 10.09 -8.23 10.20
N LEU A 87 10.30 -7.75 11.43
CA LEU A 87 11.63 -7.33 11.93
C LEU A 87 12.18 -8.24 13.03
N GLU A 88 11.35 -9.12 13.59
CA GLU A 88 11.74 -10.04 14.66
C GLU A 88 11.86 -11.44 14.11
N GLY A 89 12.65 -12.27 14.76
CA GLY A 89 12.88 -13.65 14.35
C GLY A 89 11.56 -14.36 14.03
N GLN A 90 11.50 -14.92 12.89
CA GLN A 90 10.36 -15.34 12.06
C GLN A 90 9.44 -16.40 12.70
N GLU A 91 8.96 -16.19 13.92
CA GLU A 91 7.95 -17.07 14.50
C GLU A 91 6.60 -16.82 13.81
N ILE A 92 6.07 -17.88 13.18
CA ILE A 92 4.74 -17.87 12.60
C ILE A 92 3.75 -18.24 13.68
N THR A 93 2.83 -17.33 13.99
CA THR A 93 1.73 -17.57 14.89
C THR A 93 0.42 -17.69 14.14
N ARG A 94 -0.52 -18.48 14.66
CA ARG A 94 -1.88 -18.58 14.12
C ARG A 94 -2.81 -17.70 14.93
N VAL A 95 -3.53 -16.84 14.24
CA VAL A 95 -4.48 -15.88 14.85
C VAL A 95 -5.80 -15.90 14.12
N PHE A 96 -6.84 -15.39 14.75
CA PHE A 96 -8.13 -15.12 14.11
C PHE A 96 -8.24 -13.63 13.84
N LEU A 97 -8.75 -13.25 12.67
CA LEU A 97 -9.05 -11.87 12.32
C LEU A 97 -10.55 -11.66 12.21
N GLN A 98 -11.00 -10.54 12.71
CA GLN A 98 -12.34 -10.01 12.54
C GLN A 98 -12.26 -8.73 11.71
N GLU A 99 -13.11 -8.64 10.69
CA GLU A 99 -13.22 -7.48 9.80
C GLU A 99 -14.06 -6.37 10.45
N SER A 100 -13.64 -5.13 10.22
CA SER A 100 -14.43 -3.93 10.50
C SER A 100 -15.17 -3.48 9.25
N PRO A 101 -16.14 -2.55 9.35
CA PRO A 101 -16.76 -1.95 8.16
C PRO A 101 -15.72 -1.31 7.24
N ILE A 102 -15.96 -1.43 5.92
CA ILE A 102 -15.08 -0.85 4.90
C ILE A 102 -15.16 0.67 4.97
N GLU A 103 -14.01 1.32 5.07
CA GLU A 103 -13.87 2.76 4.94
C GLU A 103 -13.62 3.13 3.47
N ILE A 104 -14.30 4.16 2.97
CA ILE A 104 -14.23 4.58 1.56
C ILE A 104 -13.71 6.02 1.49
N TYR A 105 -12.60 6.20 0.79
CA TYR A 105 -11.95 7.48 0.58
C TYR A 105 -11.93 7.82 -0.90
N ARG A 106 -12.67 8.86 -1.29
CA ARG A 106 -12.75 9.37 -2.66
C ARG A 106 -11.72 10.47 -2.89
N GLU A 107 -11.58 10.91 -4.12
CA GLU A 107 -10.73 12.04 -4.49
C GLU A 107 -10.90 13.24 -3.55
N GLY A 108 -9.77 13.79 -3.08
CA GLY A 108 -9.69 14.85 -2.08
C GLY A 108 -9.77 14.40 -0.63
N ALA A 109 -10.21 13.17 -0.35
CA ALA A 109 -10.28 12.66 1.00
C ALA A 109 -8.88 12.45 1.60
N GLN A 110 -8.76 12.76 2.88
CA GLN A 110 -7.54 12.50 3.67
C GLN A 110 -7.87 11.50 4.78
N TYR A 111 -6.92 10.64 5.09
CA TYR A 111 -7.03 9.71 6.20
C TYR A 111 -5.67 9.49 6.87
N LYS A 112 -5.74 9.13 8.13
CA LYS A 112 -4.61 8.65 8.92
C LYS A 112 -4.64 7.15 9.00
N GLN A 113 -3.46 6.56 9.09
CA GLN A 113 -3.27 5.14 9.35
C GLN A 113 -2.21 5.01 10.45
N ASP A 114 -2.59 4.46 11.59
CA ASP A 114 -1.67 4.19 12.67
C ASP A 114 -0.81 2.96 12.32
N ALA A 115 0.43 2.95 12.76
CA ALA A 115 1.39 1.89 12.44
C ALA A 115 0.89 0.49 12.82
N GLU A 116 0.20 0.35 13.97
CA GLU A 116 -0.29 -0.94 14.45
C GLU A 116 -1.62 -1.38 13.84
N GLU A 117 -2.28 -0.50 13.12
CA GLU A 117 -3.56 -0.75 12.51
C GLU A 117 -3.42 -1.73 11.34
N VAL A 118 -4.07 -2.87 11.44
CA VAL A 118 -4.04 -3.93 10.41
C VAL A 118 -5.10 -3.64 9.38
N HIS A 119 -4.71 -3.61 8.12
CA HIS A 119 -5.63 -3.29 7.05
C HIS A 119 -5.31 -4.01 5.72
N TRP A 120 -6.28 -3.97 4.84
CA TRP A 120 -6.16 -4.30 3.43
C TRP A 120 -6.65 -3.14 2.57
N SER A 121 -5.78 -2.59 1.75
CA SER A 121 -6.13 -1.54 0.78
C SER A 121 -6.71 -2.15 -0.48
N LEU A 122 -7.91 -1.70 -0.86
CA LEU A 122 -8.69 -2.14 -2.02
C LEU A 122 -8.96 -0.92 -2.93
N PRO A 123 -7.96 -0.45 -3.68
CA PRO A 123 -8.11 0.70 -4.58
C PRO A 123 -8.86 0.31 -5.85
N ASP A 124 -9.49 1.30 -6.49
CA ASP A 124 -9.83 1.20 -7.91
C ASP A 124 -8.56 1.34 -8.75
N ASP A 125 -8.53 0.74 -9.95
CA ASP A 125 -7.40 0.85 -10.86
C ASP A 125 -7.13 2.32 -11.23
N GLY A 126 -5.86 2.69 -11.24
CA GLY A 126 -5.42 4.06 -11.50
C GLY A 126 -5.59 5.02 -10.33
N THR A 127 -6.05 4.55 -9.18
CA THR A 127 -6.07 5.39 -7.96
C THR A 127 -4.68 5.92 -7.66
N ILE A 128 -4.61 7.23 -7.38
CA ILE A 128 -3.37 7.91 -7.00
C ILE A 128 -3.49 8.40 -5.58
N THR A 129 -2.51 8.03 -4.74
CA THR A 129 -2.43 8.54 -3.36
C THR A 129 -1.09 9.19 -3.11
N PHE A 130 -1.09 10.23 -2.29
CA PHE A 130 0.11 10.84 -1.76
C PHE A 130 0.17 10.58 -0.27
N VAL A 131 1.26 9.97 0.16
CA VAL A 131 1.45 9.49 1.54
C VAL A 131 2.62 10.21 2.16
N VAL A 132 2.44 10.70 3.38
CA VAL A 132 3.48 11.29 4.22
C VAL A 132 3.62 10.43 5.47
N TRP A 133 4.82 9.91 5.69
CA TRP A 133 5.18 9.07 6.82
C TRP A 133 5.66 9.91 7.99
N ASP A 134 5.24 9.52 9.18
CA ASP A 134 5.77 10.06 10.43
C ASP A 134 6.95 9.17 10.88
N TYR A 135 8.17 9.66 10.66
CA TYR A 135 9.40 8.96 11.05
C TYR A 135 9.98 9.46 12.38
N ASP A 136 9.32 10.41 13.04
CA ASP A 136 9.79 10.95 14.33
C ASP A 136 9.52 9.96 15.48
N VAL A 137 8.73 8.92 15.22
CA VAL A 137 8.43 7.84 16.15
C VAL A 137 9.28 6.61 15.82
N GLN A 138 9.77 5.92 16.85
CA GLN A 138 10.52 4.67 16.67
C GLN A 138 9.71 3.67 15.84
N PRO A 139 10.30 3.09 14.78
CA PRO A 139 9.59 2.12 13.93
C PRO A 139 9.09 0.92 14.72
N LYS A 140 7.86 0.51 14.48
CA LYS A 140 7.25 -0.68 15.09
C LYS A 140 7.43 -1.89 14.19
N PRO A 141 7.44 -3.11 14.75
CA PRO A 141 7.43 -4.33 13.95
C PRO A 141 6.17 -4.38 13.07
N MET A 142 6.37 -4.49 11.76
CA MET A 142 5.27 -4.63 10.82
C MET A 142 4.66 -6.03 10.92
N LYS A 143 3.34 -6.13 11.08
CA LYS A 143 2.58 -7.37 11.10
C LYS A 143 2.11 -7.71 9.70
N VAL A 144 2.23 -8.96 9.30
CA VAL A 144 1.76 -9.45 8.00
C VAL A 144 0.95 -10.73 8.21
N TYR A 145 -0.19 -10.82 7.50
CA TYR A 145 -1.15 -11.89 7.68
C TYR A 145 -1.48 -12.56 6.33
N TRP A 146 -1.54 -13.90 6.32
CA TRP A 146 -1.90 -14.65 5.11
C TRP A 146 -2.64 -15.95 5.44
N ARG A 147 -3.28 -16.54 4.44
CA ARG A 147 -3.87 -17.89 4.48
C ARG A 147 -3.03 -18.85 3.64
N GLY A 148 -2.97 -20.12 4.02
CA GLY A 148 -2.26 -21.15 3.25
C GLY A 148 -0.73 -21.08 3.38
N HIS A 149 -0.01 -21.36 2.29
CA HIS A 149 1.45 -21.34 2.26
C HIS A 149 1.97 -19.92 2.25
N SER A 150 3.10 -19.70 2.95
CA SER A 150 3.67 -18.36 3.11
C SER A 150 4.51 -17.95 1.92
N PRO A 151 4.19 -16.84 1.27
CA PRO A 151 5.03 -16.24 0.24
C PRO A 151 5.78 -15.00 0.75
N TRP A 152 6.01 -14.89 2.06
CA TRP A 152 6.64 -13.70 2.65
C TRP A 152 7.97 -13.29 1.99
N GLN A 153 8.74 -14.27 1.46
CA GLN A 153 10.01 -13.99 0.79
C GLN A 153 9.83 -13.17 -0.51
N ASP A 154 8.68 -13.29 -1.16
CA ASP A 154 8.36 -12.62 -2.43
C ASP A 154 7.67 -11.25 -2.22
N ALA A 155 7.34 -10.90 -0.98
CA ALA A 155 6.65 -9.65 -0.63
C ALA A 155 7.57 -8.42 -0.60
N LYS A 156 8.88 -8.58 -0.81
CA LYS A 156 9.83 -7.44 -0.79
C LYS A 156 9.56 -6.52 -1.99
N PRO A 157 9.57 -5.19 -1.75
CA PRO A 157 9.51 -4.23 -2.84
C PRO A 157 10.64 -4.50 -3.85
N ARG A 158 10.32 -4.54 -5.13
CA ARG A 158 11.28 -4.65 -6.22
C ARG A 158 11.28 -3.40 -7.09
N ARG A 159 12.35 -3.21 -7.84
CA ARG A 159 12.38 -2.15 -8.86
C ARG A 159 11.32 -2.43 -9.94
N ALA A 160 10.58 -1.40 -10.31
CA ALA A 160 9.63 -1.47 -11.41
C ALA A 160 10.36 -1.54 -12.77
N THR A 161 9.78 -2.25 -13.72
CA THR A 161 10.24 -2.23 -15.11
C THR A 161 9.72 -0.98 -15.83
N ASN A 162 10.37 -0.57 -16.92
CA ASN A 162 9.91 0.56 -17.72
C ASN A 162 8.51 0.33 -18.31
N ASP A 163 8.16 -0.90 -18.65
CA ASP A 163 6.82 -1.27 -19.15
C ASP A 163 5.75 -1.08 -18.07
N GLU A 164 5.99 -1.57 -16.86
CA GLU A 164 5.08 -1.37 -15.72
C GLU A 164 4.88 0.12 -15.42
N ILE A 165 5.98 0.89 -15.38
CA ILE A 165 5.94 2.33 -15.15
C ILE A 165 5.11 3.02 -16.24
N GLY A 166 5.38 2.71 -17.52
CA GLY A 166 4.69 3.31 -18.64
C GLY A 166 3.18 3.02 -18.64
N ARG A 167 2.78 1.76 -18.47
CA ARG A 167 1.37 1.35 -18.45
C ARG A 167 0.58 2.02 -17.33
N VAL A 168 1.14 2.00 -16.12
CA VAL A 168 0.47 2.56 -14.95
C VAL A 168 0.38 4.08 -15.03
N SER A 169 1.43 4.76 -15.55
CA SER A 169 1.43 6.21 -15.70
C SER A 169 0.43 6.67 -16.76
N VAL A 170 0.34 5.99 -17.90
CA VAL A 170 -0.65 6.30 -18.94
C VAL A 170 -2.07 6.16 -18.41
N ARG A 171 -2.39 5.04 -17.74
CA ARG A 171 -3.72 4.84 -17.14
C ARG A 171 -4.05 5.92 -16.10
N ALA A 172 -3.09 6.28 -15.27
CA ALA A 172 -3.29 7.32 -14.26
C ALA A 172 -3.52 8.70 -14.90
N LEU A 173 -2.82 9.02 -16.01
CA LEU A 173 -3.06 10.25 -16.77
C LEU A 173 -4.46 10.27 -17.38
N ASP A 174 -4.89 9.17 -18.03
CA ASP A 174 -6.21 9.06 -18.66
C ASP A 174 -7.38 9.22 -17.68
N LEU A 175 -7.17 8.78 -16.41
CA LEU A 175 -8.20 8.89 -15.38
C LEU A 175 -8.23 10.25 -14.68
N TRP A 176 -7.11 10.97 -14.68
CA TRP A 176 -7.00 12.18 -13.87
C TRP A 176 -7.01 13.47 -14.69
N PHE A 177 -6.76 13.43 -15.98
CA PHE A 177 -6.69 14.58 -16.90
C PHE A 177 -7.65 14.47 -18.06
#